data_103741c4d0799e13fcc7caed6893983c
#
_entry.id   103741c4d0799e13fcc7caed6893983c
#
_cell.length_a   1.000
_cell.length_b   1.000
_cell.length_c   1.000
_cell.angle_alpha   90.00
_cell.angle_beta   90.00
_cell.angle_gamma   90.00
#
_symmetry.space_group_name_H-M   'P 1'
#
loop_
_entity.id
_entity.type
_entity.pdbx_description
1 polymer ?
#
loop_
_entity_poly.entity_id
_entity_poly.type
_entity_poly.pdbx_seq_one_letter_code
_entity_poly.pdbx_strand_id
1 'polypeptide(L)'
;MTLPEYERVELANGTVLLLSEKHDVPLIGMRAIVRGGSLADPASKGGLAELLATVMQKGAGGRDAAAFAEAAASVGGRLSVDAGVESISVSAEFLSRDAALMIELVADVLLRPTLSRDELEKERSRTIDLIKAAKGSDPSALMPSYGNAFLFPDHPYGNPTMGSEASLAEIE
;
A
#
# COMPACT_ATOMS: atom_id res chain seq x y z
N MET A 1 17.19 9.47 21.73
CA MET A 1 15.91 9.79 21.12
C MET A 1 14.84 9.13 21.98
N THR A 2 14.02 9.89 22.67
CA THR A 2 12.91 9.38 23.51
C THR A 2 11.69 9.23 22.60
N LEU A 3 11.00 8.09 22.70
CA LEU A 3 9.71 7.91 22.05
C LEU A 3 8.69 8.89 22.65
N PRO A 4 7.77 9.44 21.86
CA PRO A 4 6.67 10.24 22.40
C PRO A 4 5.81 9.38 23.34
N GLU A 5 5.13 10.01 24.27
CA GLU A 5 4.11 9.34 25.07
C GLU A 5 2.99 8.82 24.15
N TYR A 6 2.55 7.60 24.43
CA TYR A 6 1.45 6.97 23.69
C TYR A 6 0.61 6.07 24.59
N GLU A 7 -0.65 5.97 24.27
CA GLU A 7 -1.56 4.99 24.84
C GLU A 7 -1.63 3.76 23.92
N ARG A 8 -1.59 2.55 24.52
CA ARG A 8 -1.74 1.29 23.81
C ARG A 8 -3.07 0.63 24.18
N VAL A 9 -3.92 0.45 23.17
CA VAL A 9 -5.22 -0.22 23.31
C VAL A 9 -5.23 -1.48 22.45
N GLU A 10 -5.67 -2.60 23.03
CA GLU A 10 -5.86 -3.85 22.29
C GLU A 10 -7.36 -4.12 22.14
N LEU A 11 -7.80 -4.23 20.87
CA LEU A 11 -9.19 -4.49 20.55
C LEU A 11 -9.51 -6.00 20.62
N ALA A 12 -10.78 -6.33 20.75
CA ALA A 12 -11.25 -7.74 20.90
C ALA A 12 -10.86 -8.66 19.72
N ASN A 13 -10.59 -8.09 18.54
CA ASN A 13 -10.13 -8.81 17.35
C ASN A 13 -8.59 -8.95 17.27
N GLY A 14 -7.86 -8.54 18.31
CA GLY A 14 -6.40 -8.58 18.35
C GLY A 14 -5.70 -7.40 17.67
N THR A 15 -6.43 -6.44 17.13
CA THR A 15 -5.84 -5.21 16.59
C THR A 15 -5.28 -4.36 17.73
N VAL A 16 -4.07 -3.88 17.55
CA VAL A 16 -3.41 -2.96 18.51
C VAL A 16 -3.47 -1.55 17.97
N LEU A 17 -4.00 -0.63 18.76
CA LEU A 17 -3.96 0.80 18.52
C LEU A 17 -2.86 1.44 19.37
N LEU A 18 -2.08 2.31 18.75
CA LEU A 18 -1.11 3.18 19.41
C LEU A 18 -1.57 4.62 19.19
N LEU A 19 -1.94 5.31 20.24
CA LEU A 19 -2.48 6.66 20.21
C LEU A 19 -1.47 7.61 20.85
N SER A 20 -1.05 8.64 20.11
CA SER A 20 -0.18 9.68 20.62
C SER A 20 -0.80 11.05 20.35
N GLU A 21 -1.19 11.74 21.40
CA GLU A 21 -1.80 13.05 21.28
C GLU A 21 -0.76 14.16 21.12
N LYS A 22 -0.96 15.00 20.10
CA LYS A 22 -0.22 16.25 19.89
C LYS A 22 -1.18 17.31 19.38
N HIS A 23 -1.16 18.48 20.00
CA HIS A 23 -2.08 19.59 19.67
C HIS A 23 -1.37 20.84 19.13
N ASP A 24 -0.08 20.73 18.78
CA ASP A 24 0.71 21.86 18.29
C ASP A 24 0.23 22.36 16.92
N VAL A 25 -0.33 21.45 16.12
CA VAL A 25 -0.90 21.73 14.79
C VAL A 25 -2.22 20.99 14.60
N PRO A 26 -3.19 21.54 13.84
CA PRO A 26 -4.49 20.93 13.64
C PRO A 26 -4.45 19.80 12.61
N LEU A 27 -3.53 18.84 12.76
CA LEU A 27 -3.36 17.69 11.89
C LEU A 27 -3.66 16.39 12.65
N ILE A 28 -4.18 15.42 11.92
CA ILE A 28 -4.32 14.04 12.37
C ILE A 28 -3.65 13.12 11.36
N GLY A 29 -2.76 12.26 11.83
CA GLY A 29 -2.14 11.21 11.05
C GLY A 29 -2.63 9.83 11.52
N MET A 30 -2.90 8.93 10.57
CA MET A 30 -3.25 7.55 10.84
C MET A 30 -2.39 6.63 9.98
N ARG A 31 -1.90 5.56 10.57
CA ARG A 31 -1.23 4.48 9.84
C ARG A 31 -1.76 3.14 10.28
N ALA A 32 -2.37 2.41 9.37
CA ALA A 32 -2.76 1.02 9.57
C ALA A 32 -1.72 0.10 8.90
N ILE A 33 -1.32 -0.96 9.60
CA ILE A 33 -0.36 -1.94 9.10
C ILE A 33 -1.00 -3.31 9.15
N VAL A 34 -1.09 -3.95 7.98
CA VAL A 34 -1.58 -5.32 7.83
C VAL A 34 -0.38 -6.21 7.49
N ARG A 35 -0.18 -7.29 8.26
CA ARG A 35 0.89 -8.26 7.98
C ARG A 35 0.64 -8.97 6.65
N GLY A 36 1.71 -9.24 5.92
CA GLY A 36 1.66 -9.86 4.60
C GLY A 36 2.74 -9.28 3.70
N GLY A 37 2.37 -8.41 2.76
CA GLY A 37 3.28 -7.84 1.79
C GLY A 37 3.79 -8.88 0.79
N SER A 38 4.88 -8.58 0.07
CA SER A 38 5.42 -9.46 -0.96
C SER A 38 5.92 -10.81 -0.43
N LEU A 39 6.16 -10.93 0.87
CA LEU A 39 6.49 -12.19 1.53
C LEU A 39 5.33 -13.22 1.45
N ALA A 40 4.10 -12.74 1.36
CA ALA A 40 2.90 -13.57 1.25
C ALA A 40 2.50 -13.87 -0.21
N ASP A 41 3.20 -13.29 -1.18
CA ASP A 41 2.92 -13.56 -2.60
C ASP A 41 3.15 -15.04 -2.92
N PRO A 42 2.23 -15.71 -3.62
CA PRO A 42 2.49 -17.04 -4.15
C PRO A 42 3.72 -17.02 -5.06
N ALA A 43 4.49 -18.10 -5.09
CA ALA A 43 5.75 -18.17 -5.83
C ALA A 43 5.63 -17.80 -7.34
N SER A 44 4.48 -18.10 -7.97
CA SER A 44 4.21 -17.75 -9.37
C SER A 44 3.64 -16.34 -9.55
N LYS A 45 3.24 -15.64 -8.48
CA LYS A 45 2.51 -14.37 -8.53
C LYS A 45 3.27 -13.25 -7.79
N GLY A 46 4.59 -13.23 -7.90
CA GLY A 46 5.39 -12.13 -7.33
C GLY A 46 4.91 -10.77 -7.85
N GLY A 47 4.80 -9.79 -6.95
CA GLY A 47 4.23 -8.47 -7.23
C GLY A 47 2.73 -8.34 -6.91
N LEU A 48 2.09 -9.42 -6.42
CA LEU A 48 0.66 -9.40 -6.07
C LEU A 48 0.36 -8.37 -4.98
N ALA A 49 1.16 -8.32 -3.91
CA ALA A 49 0.96 -7.37 -2.82
C ALA A 49 1.08 -5.91 -3.28
N GLU A 50 2.06 -5.60 -4.14
CA GLU A 50 2.26 -4.26 -4.70
C GLU A 50 1.10 -3.86 -5.62
N LEU A 51 0.69 -4.77 -6.50
CA LEU A 51 -0.45 -4.55 -7.39
C LEU A 51 -1.75 -4.39 -6.60
N LEU A 52 -1.96 -5.22 -5.56
CA LEU A 52 -3.10 -5.09 -4.65
C LEU A 52 -3.13 -3.73 -3.97
N ALA A 53 -2.02 -3.29 -3.37
CA ALA A 53 -1.93 -1.99 -2.71
C ALA A 53 -2.25 -0.82 -3.66
N THR A 54 -1.79 -0.93 -4.92
CA THR A 54 -2.09 0.06 -5.96
C THR A 54 -3.58 0.05 -6.32
N VAL A 55 -4.18 -1.12 -6.53
CA VAL A 55 -5.59 -1.24 -6.94
C VAL A 55 -6.55 -0.89 -5.81
N MET A 56 -6.20 -1.13 -4.55
CA MET A 56 -7.00 -0.70 -3.39
C MET A 56 -7.29 0.80 -3.39
N GLN A 57 -6.39 1.62 -3.94
CA GLN A 57 -6.56 3.07 -4.06
C GLN A 57 -7.43 3.49 -5.25
N LYS A 58 -7.82 2.54 -6.11
CA LYS A 58 -8.63 2.80 -7.32
C LYS A 58 -10.13 2.64 -7.10
N GLY A 59 -10.58 2.89 -5.87
CA GLY A 59 -11.98 2.91 -5.47
C GLY A 59 -12.26 2.05 -4.26
N ALA A 60 -13.08 2.56 -3.37
CA ALA A 60 -13.49 1.90 -2.13
C ALA A 60 -14.80 2.49 -1.59
N GLY A 61 -15.54 1.74 -0.78
CA GLY A 61 -16.75 2.22 -0.13
C GLY A 61 -17.86 2.67 -1.08
N GLY A 62 -17.91 2.12 -2.30
CA GLY A 62 -18.86 2.52 -3.33
C GLY A 62 -18.42 3.73 -4.16
N ARG A 63 -17.25 4.29 -3.91
CA ARG A 63 -16.62 5.33 -4.74
C ARG A 63 -15.76 4.67 -5.81
N ASP A 64 -15.80 5.19 -7.03
CA ASP A 64 -14.81 4.86 -8.07
C ASP A 64 -13.47 5.56 -7.80
N ALA A 65 -12.47 5.34 -8.66
CA ALA A 65 -11.12 5.88 -8.48
C ALA A 65 -11.10 7.41 -8.39
N ALA A 66 -11.87 8.09 -9.22
CA ALA A 66 -11.92 9.55 -9.26
C ALA A 66 -12.62 10.11 -8.01
N ALA A 67 -13.78 9.58 -7.65
CA ALA A 67 -14.55 10.00 -6.48
C ALA A 67 -13.80 9.70 -5.17
N PHE A 68 -13.05 8.59 -5.10
CA PHE A 68 -12.25 8.24 -3.93
C PHE A 68 -11.09 9.22 -3.75
N ALA A 69 -10.35 9.51 -4.83
CA ALA A 69 -9.26 10.48 -4.80
C ALA A 69 -9.75 11.90 -4.47
N GLU A 70 -10.87 12.33 -5.07
CA GLU A 70 -11.47 13.63 -4.84
C GLU A 70 -11.96 13.80 -3.40
N ALA A 71 -12.49 12.75 -2.78
CA ALA A 71 -12.94 12.80 -1.39
C ALA A 71 -11.82 13.21 -0.42
N ALA A 72 -10.60 12.73 -0.62
CA ALA A 72 -9.44 13.16 0.17
C ALA A 72 -8.94 14.54 -0.26
N ALA A 73 -8.79 14.77 -1.57
CA ALA A 73 -8.21 15.98 -2.13
C ALA A 73 -9.05 17.24 -1.83
N SER A 74 -10.38 17.13 -1.85
CA SER A 74 -11.31 18.25 -1.59
C SER A 74 -11.13 18.91 -0.23
N VAL A 75 -10.61 18.18 0.76
CA VAL A 75 -10.32 18.69 2.11
C VAL A 75 -8.81 18.90 2.35
N GLY A 76 -7.98 18.75 1.30
CA GLY A 76 -6.53 18.81 1.41
C GLY A 76 -5.91 17.62 2.15
N GLY A 77 -6.65 16.52 2.32
CA GLY A 77 -6.19 15.28 2.92
C GLY A 77 -5.34 14.45 1.95
N ARG A 78 -4.57 13.54 2.51
CA ARG A 78 -3.77 12.55 1.75
C ARG A 78 -4.03 11.17 2.30
N LEU A 79 -4.15 10.20 1.40
CA LEU A 79 -4.23 8.79 1.71
C LEU A 79 -3.38 8.01 0.71
N SER A 80 -2.55 7.10 1.21
CA SER A 80 -1.79 6.16 0.38
C SER A 80 -1.89 4.74 0.92
N VAL A 81 -1.73 3.78 0.03
CA VAL A 81 -1.57 2.36 0.36
C VAL A 81 -0.28 1.90 -0.29
N ASP A 82 0.60 1.33 0.51
CA ASP A 82 1.93 0.93 0.09
C ASP A 82 2.18 -0.52 0.54
N ALA A 83 2.73 -1.33 -0.35
CA ALA A 83 3.17 -2.67 -0.03
C ALA A 83 4.68 -2.69 0.25
N GLY A 84 5.04 -3.28 1.36
CA GLY A 84 6.41 -3.63 1.68
C GLY A 84 6.65 -5.13 1.57
N VAL A 85 7.80 -5.57 2.07
CA VAL A 85 8.14 -7.01 2.07
C VAL A 85 7.23 -7.76 3.04
N GLU A 86 7.03 -7.25 4.26
CA GLU A 86 6.33 -7.96 5.35
C GLU A 86 4.94 -7.41 5.64
N SER A 87 4.53 -6.31 5.03
CA SER A 87 3.26 -5.66 5.34
C SER A 87 2.72 -4.81 4.21
N ILE A 88 1.41 -4.62 4.21
CA ILE A 88 0.74 -3.55 3.48
C ILE A 88 0.38 -2.47 4.50
N SER A 89 0.67 -1.21 4.21
CA SER A 89 0.35 -0.08 5.07
C SER A 89 -0.57 0.90 4.37
N VAL A 90 -1.59 1.37 5.11
CA VAL A 90 -2.42 2.50 4.72
C VAL A 90 -2.03 3.68 5.57
N SER A 91 -1.61 4.77 4.94
CA SER A 91 -1.23 6.02 5.61
C SER A 91 -2.19 7.12 5.20
N ALA A 92 -2.66 7.89 6.18
CA ALA A 92 -3.55 9.02 5.95
C ALA A 92 -3.14 10.21 6.81
N GLU A 93 -3.24 11.42 6.25
CA GLU A 93 -2.99 12.68 6.92
C GLU A 93 -4.05 13.70 6.50
N PHE A 94 -4.78 14.25 7.48
CA PHE A 94 -5.88 15.17 7.27
C PHE A 94 -5.84 16.29 8.30
N LEU A 95 -6.61 17.35 8.09
CA LEU A 95 -6.90 18.30 9.17
C LEU A 95 -7.75 17.63 10.24
N SER A 96 -7.55 17.98 11.50
CA SER A 96 -8.26 17.38 12.66
C SER A 96 -9.79 17.51 12.54
N ARG A 97 -10.28 18.58 11.91
CA ARG A 97 -11.71 18.79 11.66
C ARG A 97 -12.31 17.75 10.70
N ASP A 98 -11.47 17.14 9.84
CA ASP A 98 -11.87 16.18 8.81
C ASP A 98 -11.54 14.73 9.22
N ALA A 99 -11.29 14.50 10.52
CA ALA A 99 -10.93 13.19 11.08
C ALA A 99 -11.96 12.10 10.78
N ALA A 100 -13.25 12.42 10.81
CA ALA A 100 -14.32 11.47 10.50
C ALA A 100 -14.23 10.95 9.06
N LEU A 101 -13.97 11.84 8.09
CA LEU A 101 -13.76 11.48 6.70
C LEU A 101 -12.50 10.62 6.54
N MET A 102 -11.40 10.98 7.22
CA MET A 102 -10.18 10.18 7.21
C MET A 102 -10.43 8.74 7.66
N ILE A 103 -11.12 8.57 8.79
CA ILE A 103 -11.43 7.23 9.34
C ILE A 103 -12.33 6.46 8.37
N GLU A 104 -13.33 7.10 7.77
CA GLU A 104 -14.21 6.50 6.78
C GLU A 104 -13.40 5.98 5.58
N LEU A 105 -12.56 6.84 4.97
CA LEU A 105 -11.78 6.46 3.79
C LEU A 105 -10.76 5.36 4.09
N VAL A 106 -10.10 5.40 5.24
CA VAL A 106 -9.19 4.33 5.67
C VAL A 106 -9.93 3.01 5.89
N ALA A 107 -11.09 3.05 6.54
CA ALA A 107 -11.93 1.87 6.72
C ALA A 107 -12.43 1.32 5.38
N ASP A 108 -12.84 2.18 4.45
CA ASP A 108 -13.28 1.77 3.12
C ASP A 108 -12.18 1.05 2.34
N VAL A 109 -10.99 1.63 2.30
CA VAL A 109 -9.85 1.03 1.60
C VAL A 109 -9.47 -0.33 2.19
N LEU A 110 -9.53 -0.48 3.52
CA LEU A 110 -9.16 -1.72 4.19
C LEU A 110 -10.24 -2.82 4.11
N LEU A 111 -11.51 -2.44 4.20
CA LEU A 111 -12.60 -3.38 4.39
C LEU A 111 -13.50 -3.54 3.16
N ARG A 112 -13.53 -2.53 2.27
CA ARG A 112 -14.44 -2.46 1.14
C ARG A 112 -13.78 -1.90 -0.12
N PRO A 113 -12.53 -2.32 -0.47
CA PRO A 113 -11.93 -1.91 -1.73
C PRO A 113 -12.75 -2.46 -2.90
N THR A 114 -12.87 -1.69 -3.97
CA THR A 114 -13.65 -2.10 -5.14
C THR A 114 -12.95 -3.21 -5.94
N LEU A 115 -11.62 -3.21 -5.99
CA LEU A 115 -10.78 -4.16 -6.72
C LEU A 115 -11.27 -4.40 -8.16
N SER A 116 -11.53 -3.31 -8.88
CA SER A 116 -12.03 -3.36 -10.25
C SER A 116 -11.05 -4.11 -11.16
N ARG A 117 -11.58 -5.05 -11.98
CA ARG A 117 -10.78 -5.78 -12.97
C ARG A 117 -10.14 -4.82 -13.99
N ASP A 118 -10.85 -3.79 -14.41
CA ASP A 118 -10.32 -2.82 -15.37
C ASP A 118 -9.14 -2.04 -14.79
N GLU A 119 -9.20 -1.65 -13.52
CA GLU A 119 -8.08 -0.98 -12.84
C GLU A 119 -6.91 -1.95 -12.61
N LEU A 120 -7.19 -3.20 -12.26
CA LEU A 120 -6.17 -4.25 -12.16
C LEU A 120 -5.41 -4.40 -13.47
N GLU A 121 -6.10 -4.55 -14.60
CA GLU A 121 -5.50 -4.69 -15.92
C GLU A 121 -4.65 -3.49 -16.33
N LYS A 122 -5.14 -2.27 -16.06
CA LYS A 122 -4.40 -1.02 -16.32
C LYS A 122 -3.11 -0.96 -15.52
N GLU A 123 -3.19 -1.16 -14.19
CA GLU A 123 -2.02 -1.05 -13.32
C GLU A 123 -1.03 -2.18 -13.55
N ARG A 124 -1.50 -3.39 -13.86
CA ARG A 124 -0.66 -4.51 -14.28
C ARG A 124 0.14 -4.18 -15.54
N SER A 125 -0.55 -3.71 -16.58
CA SER A 125 0.10 -3.31 -17.84
C SER A 125 1.11 -2.20 -17.64
N ARG A 126 0.75 -1.19 -16.85
CA ARG A 126 1.64 -0.09 -16.48
C ARG A 126 2.90 -0.58 -15.75
N THR A 127 2.74 -1.48 -14.79
CA THR A 127 3.87 -2.03 -14.02
C THR A 127 4.80 -2.85 -14.93
N ILE A 128 4.24 -3.66 -15.83
CA ILE A 128 5.02 -4.41 -16.84
C ILE A 128 5.81 -3.45 -17.73
N ASP A 129 5.20 -2.36 -18.19
CA ASP A 129 5.88 -1.37 -19.04
C ASP A 129 6.99 -0.62 -18.27
N LEU A 130 6.79 -0.32 -16.99
CA LEU A 130 7.84 0.25 -16.13
C LEU A 130 9.03 -0.71 -15.98
N ILE A 131 8.78 -2.00 -15.77
CA ILE A 131 9.85 -3.01 -15.69
C ILE A 131 10.62 -3.10 -17.01
N LYS A 132 9.92 -3.11 -18.15
CA LYS A 132 10.55 -3.12 -19.47
C LYS A 132 11.39 -1.86 -19.72
N ALA A 133 10.85 -0.69 -19.38
CA ALA A 133 11.55 0.57 -19.51
C ALA A 133 12.83 0.60 -18.65
N ALA A 134 12.75 0.15 -17.40
CA ALA A 134 13.91 0.06 -16.51
C ALA A 134 15.00 -0.86 -17.07
N LYS A 135 14.63 -2.01 -17.64
CA LYS A 135 15.60 -2.91 -18.31
C LYS A 135 16.30 -2.26 -19.50
N GLY A 136 15.60 -1.41 -20.24
CA GLY A 136 16.12 -0.81 -21.48
C GLY A 136 16.87 0.51 -21.29
N SER A 137 16.48 1.33 -20.32
CA SER A 137 17.00 2.70 -20.20
C SER A 137 17.75 2.97 -18.88
N ASP A 138 17.35 2.34 -17.79
CA ASP A 138 17.97 2.53 -16.47
C ASP A 138 18.04 1.20 -15.69
N PRO A 139 19.00 0.32 -16.06
CA PRO A 139 19.20 -0.93 -15.33
C PRO A 139 19.53 -0.74 -13.84
N SER A 140 20.02 0.45 -13.45
CA SER A 140 20.35 0.75 -12.05
C SER A 140 19.11 0.74 -11.15
N ALA A 141 17.94 1.06 -11.69
CA ALA A 141 16.66 0.97 -10.98
C ALA A 141 16.31 -0.47 -10.55
N LEU A 142 16.88 -1.47 -11.20
CA LEU A 142 16.68 -2.90 -10.88
C LEU A 142 17.71 -3.46 -9.92
N MET A 143 18.77 -2.69 -9.60
CA MET A 143 19.85 -3.16 -8.71
C MET A 143 19.38 -3.64 -7.34
N PRO A 144 18.40 -3.00 -6.65
CA PRO A 144 17.89 -3.54 -5.39
C PRO A 144 17.29 -4.93 -5.53
N SER A 145 16.51 -5.17 -6.60
CA SER A 145 15.90 -6.48 -6.87
C SER A 145 16.94 -7.56 -7.19
N TYR A 146 17.95 -7.24 -8.01
CA TYR A 146 19.05 -8.16 -8.31
C TYR A 146 19.93 -8.42 -7.10
N GLY A 147 20.20 -7.38 -6.31
CA GLY A 147 20.96 -7.52 -5.06
C GLY A 147 20.25 -8.42 -4.06
N ASN A 148 18.95 -8.25 -3.89
CA ASN A 148 18.16 -9.10 -3.02
C ASN A 148 18.12 -10.56 -3.53
N ALA A 149 17.91 -10.78 -4.82
CA ALA A 149 17.92 -12.12 -5.42
C ALA A 149 19.29 -12.81 -5.24
N PHE A 150 20.37 -12.06 -5.30
CA PHE A 150 21.73 -12.59 -5.07
C PHE A 150 21.98 -12.92 -3.60
N LEU A 151 21.54 -12.05 -2.68
CA LEU A 151 21.77 -12.23 -1.23
C LEU A 151 20.83 -13.27 -0.61
N PHE A 152 19.65 -13.46 -1.18
CA PHE A 152 18.59 -14.34 -0.65
C PHE A 152 18.02 -15.28 -1.72
N PRO A 153 18.86 -16.13 -2.37
CA PRO A 153 18.44 -16.92 -3.54
C PRO A 153 17.31 -17.91 -3.24
N ASP A 154 17.27 -18.44 -2.02
CA ASP A 154 16.29 -19.45 -1.59
C ASP A 154 15.29 -18.91 -0.55
N HIS A 155 15.23 -17.59 -0.38
CA HIS A 155 14.32 -16.94 0.57
C HIS A 155 13.37 -15.98 -0.16
N PRO A 156 12.10 -15.85 0.30
CA PRO A 156 11.15 -14.91 -0.32
C PRO A 156 11.62 -13.45 -0.40
N TYR A 157 12.60 -13.04 0.41
CA TYR A 157 13.23 -11.71 0.30
C TYR A 157 14.01 -11.52 -1.01
N GLY A 158 14.38 -12.59 -1.68
CA GLY A 158 14.99 -12.54 -3.02
C GLY A 158 14.01 -12.21 -4.12
N ASN A 159 12.70 -12.32 -3.87
CA ASN A 159 11.68 -11.99 -4.85
C ASN A 159 11.56 -10.47 -5.01
N PRO A 160 11.50 -9.96 -6.27
CA PRO A 160 11.26 -8.55 -6.49
C PRO A 160 9.85 -8.16 -6.03
N THR A 161 9.73 -7.11 -5.18
CA THR A 161 8.45 -6.63 -4.65
C THR A 161 7.48 -6.17 -5.75
N MET A 162 8.00 -5.59 -6.84
CA MET A 162 7.22 -5.22 -8.02
C MET A 162 6.84 -6.43 -8.90
N GLY A 163 7.39 -7.61 -8.61
CA GLY A 163 7.23 -8.78 -9.46
C GLY A 163 8.10 -8.75 -10.72
N SER A 164 7.71 -9.57 -11.68
CA SER A 164 8.30 -9.67 -13.00
C SER A 164 7.23 -9.65 -14.07
N GLU A 165 7.61 -9.46 -15.34
CA GLU A 165 6.67 -9.53 -16.47
C GLU A 165 5.89 -10.85 -16.48
N ALA A 166 6.57 -11.97 -16.17
CA ALA A 166 5.95 -13.29 -16.15
C ALA A 166 5.00 -13.46 -14.95
N SER A 167 5.45 -13.11 -13.72
CA SER A 167 4.63 -13.27 -12.53
C SER A 167 3.41 -12.36 -12.50
N LEU A 168 3.54 -11.13 -13.03
CA LEU A 168 2.42 -10.20 -13.16
C LEU A 168 1.36 -10.67 -14.16
N ALA A 169 1.77 -11.38 -15.22
CA ALA A 169 0.84 -11.95 -16.20
C ALA A 169 -0.06 -13.05 -15.61
N GLU A 170 0.37 -13.72 -14.52
CA GLU A 170 -0.37 -14.77 -13.83
C GLU A 170 -1.39 -14.23 -12.80
N ILE A 171 -1.40 -12.92 -12.56
CA ILE A 171 -2.32 -12.29 -11.61
C ILE A 171 -3.63 -11.97 -12.34
N GLU A 172 -4.75 -12.51 -11.87
CA GLU A 172 -6.10 -12.33 -12.43
C GLU A 172 -7.04 -11.70 -11.40
#